data_30abe06f42d4c5130477efa796588a20
#
_entry.id   30abe06f42d4c5130477efa796588a20
#
_cell.length_a   1.000
_cell.length_b   1.000
_cell.length_c   1.000
_cell.angle_alpha   90.00
_cell.angle_beta   90.00
_cell.angle_gamma   90.00
#
_symmetry.space_group_name_H-M   'P 1'
#
loop_
_entity.id
_entity.type
_entity.pdbx_description
1 polymer ?
#
loop_
_entity_poly.entity_id
_entity_poly.type
_entity_poly.pdbx_seq_one_letter_code
_entity_poly.pdbx_strand_id
1 'polypeptide(L)'
;LHLSIRRQRQMCIRDRIEVITMPGKGEFKLTGNMGDVMKESASIAVSYIKSVTEKGRYKVDTEYFQKHAFHLHIPEGATPKDGPSAGVTMATAMLSAVTGIPVRADVAMTGELTLRGRVLPIGGLKEKLLASKTAGITNVFVPEDNQADVEELDAEITDGMNIIYVNNVKEVFAQALMH
;
A
#
# COMPACT_ATOMS: atom_id res chain seq x y z
N LEU A 1 22.39 -11.39 0.94
CA LEU A 1 21.12 -11.74 1.63
C LEU A 1 20.38 -10.52 2.18
N HIS A 2 21.06 -9.41 2.45
CA HIS A 2 20.43 -8.20 3.03
C HIS A 2 19.71 -7.29 2.02
N LEU A 3 19.91 -7.43 0.74
CA LEU A 3 19.31 -6.59 -0.31
C LEU A 3 17.84 -6.94 -0.61
N SER A 4 17.40 -8.15 -0.33
CA SER A 4 16.03 -8.62 -0.56
C SER A 4 15.02 -8.01 0.41
N ILE A 5 15.40 -7.78 1.65
CA ILE A 5 14.50 -7.28 2.72
C ILE A 5 14.17 -5.79 2.54
N ARG A 6 15.08 -5.00 1.94
CA ARG A 6 14.85 -3.57 1.69
C ARG A 6 13.85 -3.30 0.55
N ARG A 7 13.58 -4.27 -0.31
CA ARG A 7 12.73 -4.09 -1.50
C ARG A 7 11.24 -4.16 -1.21
N GLN A 8 10.81 -4.58 -0.02
CA GLN A 8 9.42 -4.90 0.27
C GLN A 8 8.81 -4.08 1.42
N ARG A 9 9.49 -3.01 1.87
CA ARG A 9 8.99 -2.18 2.97
C ARG A 9 8.24 -0.98 2.42
N GLN A 10 6.95 -0.92 2.71
CA GLN A 10 6.11 0.25 2.46
C GLN A 10 5.52 0.78 3.75
N MET A 11 5.38 2.09 3.82
CA MET A 11 4.64 2.74 4.90
C MET A 11 3.23 3.07 4.47
N CYS A 12 2.25 2.39 5.03
CA CYS A 12 0.99 3.00 5.37
C CYS A 12 1.27 3.94 6.55
N ILE A 13 0.73 5.13 6.54
CA ILE A 13 1.16 6.31 7.33
C ILE A 13 1.37 6.10 8.85
N ARG A 14 1.12 4.93 9.40
CA ARG A 14 1.49 4.50 10.76
C ARG A 14 2.21 3.17 10.80
N ASP A 15 1.99 2.34 9.79
CA ASP A 15 2.43 0.95 9.80
C ASP A 15 3.27 0.65 8.56
N ARG A 16 4.25 -0.20 8.73
CA ARG A 16 4.96 -0.81 7.60
C ARG A 16 4.18 -2.02 7.15
N ILE A 17 4.05 -2.20 5.85
CA ILE A 17 3.47 -3.41 5.27
C ILE A 17 4.58 -4.19 4.57
N GLU A 18 4.71 -5.44 4.96
CA GLU A 18 5.70 -6.36 4.38
C GLU A 18 4.97 -7.46 3.62
N VAL A 19 5.40 -7.71 2.39
CA VAL A 19 4.87 -8.81 1.57
C VAL A 19 6.01 -9.64 1.08
N ILE A 20 5.90 -10.94 1.26
CA ILE A 20 6.81 -11.92 0.66
C ILE A 20 6.03 -12.91 -0.20
N THR A 21 6.68 -13.43 -1.21
CA THR A 21 6.18 -14.54 -2.02
C THR A 21 7.13 -15.72 -1.87
N MET A 22 6.57 -16.92 -1.87
CA MET A 22 7.31 -18.17 -1.74
C MET A 22 6.65 -19.25 -2.60
N PRO A 23 7.35 -20.33 -2.99
CA PRO A 23 6.72 -21.46 -3.66
C PRO A 23 5.53 -21.97 -2.86
N GLY A 24 4.39 -22.20 -3.53
CA GLY A 24 3.14 -22.63 -2.88
C GLY A 24 2.05 -22.93 -3.89
N LYS A 25 0.82 -23.01 -3.44
CA LYS A 25 -0.35 -23.35 -4.27
C LYS A 25 -1.41 -22.22 -4.26
N GLY A 26 -0.97 -20.98 -4.19
CA GLY A 26 -1.85 -19.80 -4.20
C GLY A 26 -2.41 -19.41 -2.83
N GLU A 27 -1.82 -19.92 -1.74
CA GLU A 27 -2.25 -19.57 -0.38
C GLU A 27 -1.95 -18.10 -0.08
N PHE A 28 -2.86 -17.47 0.65
CA PHE A 28 -2.70 -16.11 1.12
C PHE A 28 -2.76 -16.04 2.64
N LYS A 29 -1.64 -15.70 3.27
CA LYS A 29 -1.49 -15.59 4.71
C LYS A 29 -1.43 -14.14 5.16
N LEU A 30 -2.17 -13.81 6.20
CA LEU A 30 -2.22 -12.49 6.83
C LEU A 30 -1.78 -12.58 8.28
N THR A 31 -0.88 -11.71 8.71
CA THR A 31 -0.44 -11.58 10.11
C THR A 31 -0.26 -10.11 10.49
N GLY A 32 -0.33 -9.76 11.78
CA GLY A 32 -0.16 -8.41 12.28
C GLY A 32 -1.36 -7.86 13.05
N ASN A 33 -2.17 -8.75 13.65
CA ASN A 33 -3.33 -8.38 14.49
C ASN A 33 -4.32 -7.47 13.75
N MET A 34 -4.70 -7.88 12.53
CA MET A 34 -5.63 -7.17 11.67
C MET A 34 -7.08 -7.52 12.03
N GLY A 35 -7.92 -6.50 12.14
CA GLY A 35 -9.38 -6.64 12.22
C GLY A 35 -10.01 -7.08 10.89
N ASP A 36 -11.31 -7.33 10.90
CA ASP A 36 -12.01 -7.93 9.75
C ASP A 36 -12.07 -6.99 8.55
N VAL A 37 -12.25 -5.68 8.75
CA VAL A 37 -12.27 -4.69 7.65
C VAL A 37 -10.90 -4.62 6.96
N MET A 38 -9.83 -4.66 7.72
CA MET A 38 -8.47 -4.64 7.15
C MET A 38 -8.15 -5.95 6.40
N LYS A 39 -8.61 -7.10 6.87
CA LYS A 39 -8.49 -8.39 6.16
C LYS A 39 -9.26 -8.39 4.85
N GLU A 40 -10.46 -7.81 4.84
CA GLU A 40 -11.26 -7.64 3.63
C GLU A 40 -10.52 -6.73 2.63
N SER A 41 -9.99 -5.61 3.08
CA SER A 41 -9.17 -4.71 2.27
C SER A 41 -7.96 -5.41 1.66
N ALA A 42 -7.28 -6.29 2.41
CA ALA A 42 -6.19 -7.11 1.90
C ALA A 42 -6.67 -8.09 0.80
N SER A 43 -7.84 -8.68 0.97
CA SER A 43 -8.43 -9.58 -0.03
C SER A 43 -8.80 -8.86 -1.32
N ILE A 44 -9.30 -7.62 -1.22
CA ILE A 44 -9.57 -6.74 -2.37
C ILE A 44 -8.25 -6.42 -3.09
N ALA A 45 -7.20 -6.07 -2.35
CA ALA A 45 -5.89 -5.79 -2.93
C ALA A 45 -5.32 -6.99 -3.71
N VAL A 46 -5.38 -8.21 -3.15
CA VAL A 46 -4.96 -9.44 -3.85
C VAL A 46 -5.74 -9.64 -5.15
N SER A 47 -7.06 -9.52 -5.09
CA SER A 47 -7.93 -9.70 -6.25
C SER A 47 -7.63 -8.69 -7.35
N TYR A 48 -7.41 -7.43 -6.96
CA TYR A 48 -7.04 -6.38 -7.89
C TYR A 48 -5.68 -6.65 -8.54
N ILE A 49 -4.65 -7.00 -7.76
CA ILE A 49 -3.31 -7.27 -8.29
C ILE A 49 -3.33 -8.46 -9.25
N LYS A 50 -4.03 -9.55 -8.91
CA LYS A 50 -4.24 -10.66 -9.85
C LYS A 50 -4.81 -10.16 -11.19
N SER A 51 -5.88 -9.36 -11.15
CA SER A 51 -6.56 -8.89 -12.35
C SER A 51 -5.72 -7.98 -13.24
N VAL A 52 -4.82 -7.17 -12.68
CA VAL A 52 -4.00 -6.24 -13.46
C VAL A 52 -2.72 -6.88 -13.98
N THR A 53 -2.20 -7.89 -13.31
CA THR A 53 -1.03 -8.65 -13.75
C THR A 53 -1.39 -9.64 -14.86
N GLU A 54 -2.54 -10.30 -14.79
CA GLU A 54 -3.05 -11.18 -15.86
C GLU A 54 -3.25 -10.46 -17.19
N LYS A 55 -3.54 -9.16 -17.19
CA LYS A 55 -3.72 -8.35 -18.40
C LYS A 55 -2.38 -7.96 -19.08
N GLY A 56 -1.26 -8.53 -18.65
CA GLY A 56 0.04 -8.40 -19.31
C GLY A 56 0.72 -7.03 -19.18
N ARG A 57 0.19 -6.11 -18.38
CA ARG A 57 0.81 -4.79 -18.13
C ARG A 57 2.13 -4.92 -17.37
N TYR A 58 2.20 -5.89 -16.49
CA TYR A 58 3.40 -6.25 -15.73
C TYR A 58 3.85 -7.63 -16.24
N LYS A 59 5.13 -7.82 -16.48
CA LYS A 59 5.69 -9.09 -16.98
C LYS A 59 5.66 -10.18 -15.88
N VAL A 60 4.46 -10.59 -15.50
CA VAL A 60 4.21 -11.64 -14.51
C VAL A 60 3.64 -12.85 -15.23
N ASP A 61 4.17 -14.03 -14.91
CA ASP A 61 3.64 -15.29 -15.43
C ASP A 61 2.17 -15.47 -15.03
N THR A 62 1.31 -15.87 -15.95
CA THR A 62 -0.13 -16.11 -15.71
C THR A 62 -0.38 -17.14 -14.61
N GLU A 63 0.54 -18.09 -14.42
CA GLU A 63 0.45 -19.12 -13.39
C GLU A 63 1.11 -18.70 -12.06
N TYR A 64 1.67 -17.48 -11.98
CA TYR A 64 2.43 -17.03 -10.81
C TYR A 64 1.63 -17.21 -9.51
N PHE A 65 0.38 -16.75 -9.50
CA PHE A 65 -0.49 -16.83 -8.33
C PHE A 65 -0.95 -18.25 -7.97
N GLN A 66 -0.82 -19.20 -8.89
CA GLN A 66 -1.12 -20.61 -8.64
C GLN A 66 0.11 -21.36 -8.08
N LYS A 67 1.31 -20.87 -8.39
CA LYS A 67 2.59 -21.50 -8.03
C LYS A 67 3.26 -20.85 -6.81
N HIS A 68 2.72 -19.74 -6.30
CA HIS A 68 3.29 -19.01 -5.18
C HIS A 68 2.26 -18.76 -4.08
N ALA A 69 2.70 -18.94 -2.85
CA ALA A 69 2.00 -18.46 -1.67
C ALA A 69 2.44 -17.03 -1.34
N PHE A 70 1.53 -16.27 -0.74
CA PHE A 70 1.74 -14.88 -0.34
C PHE A 70 1.61 -14.76 1.17
N HIS A 71 2.52 -14.03 1.78
CA HIS A 71 2.40 -13.66 3.17
C HIS A 71 2.50 -12.13 3.30
N LEU A 72 1.42 -11.50 3.74
CA LEU A 72 1.38 -10.09 4.10
C LEU A 72 1.43 -9.98 5.62
N HIS A 73 2.36 -9.18 6.10
CA HIS A 73 2.55 -8.91 7.52
C HIS A 73 2.57 -7.41 7.78
N ILE A 74 1.85 -6.99 8.83
CA ILE A 74 1.94 -5.63 9.37
C ILE A 74 2.61 -5.73 10.74
N PRO A 75 3.88 -5.28 10.87
CA PRO A 75 4.64 -5.31 12.12
C PRO A 75 3.93 -4.58 13.27
N GLU A 76 4.44 -4.80 14.50
CA GLU A 76 3.84 -4.34 15.76
C GLU A 76 2.48 -5.02 16.02
N GLY A 77 2.46 -6.35 15.92
CA GLY A 77 1.26 -7.17 16.09
C GLY A 77 0.60 -7.12 17.49
N ALA A 78 1.25 -6.51 18.49
CA ALA A 78 0.66 -6.25 19.79
C ALA A 78 -0.45 -5.17 19.73
N THR A 79 -0.38 -4.27 18.74
CA THR A 79 -1.37 -3.20 18.57
C THR A 79 -2.44 -3.66 17.57
N PRO A 80 -3.73 -3.73 17.96
CA PRO A 80 -4.81 -4.02 17.03
C PRO A 80 -4.89 -2.97 15.93
N LYS A 81 -5.09 -3.42 14.69
CA LYS A 81 -5.22 -2.56 13.51
C LYS A 81 -6.48 -2.95 12.75
N ASP A 82 -7.27 -1.95 12.38
CA ASP A 82 -8.44 -2.17 11.54
C ASP A 82 -8.71 -0.97 10.65
N GLY A 83 -9.59 -1.14 9.67
CA GLY A 83 -9.99 -0.13 8.71
C GLY A 83 -9.48 -0.37 7.29
N PRO A 84 -10.12 0.29 6.29
CA PRO A 84 -9.84 0.05 4.87
C PRO A 84 -8.71 0.92 4.32
N SER A 85 -8.20 1.89 5.07
CA SER A 85 -7.29 2.95 4.58
C SER A 85 -5.90 2.47 4.14
N ALA A 86 -5.55 1.21 4.43
CA ALA A 86 -4.30 0.59 4.03
C ALA A 86 -4.38 -0.14 2.66
N GLY A 87 -5.53 -0.16 2.01
CA GLY A 87 -5.76 -0.92 0.79
C GLY A 87 -4.80 -0.56 -0.34
N VAL A 88 -4.56 0.72 -0.57
CA VAL A 88 -3.60 1.22 -1.56
C VAL A 88 -2.19 0.74 -1.26
N THR A 89 -1.77 0.81 0.01
CA THR A 89 -0.45 0.38 0.45
C THR A 89 -0.26 -1.13 0.28
N MET A 90 -1.26 -1.92 0.67
CA MET A 90 -1.24 -3.38 0.51
C MET A 90 -1.11 -3.77 -0.96
N ALA A 91 -1.89 -3.16 -1.86
CA ALA A 91 -1.83 -3.42 -3.29
C ALA A 91 -0.44 -3.07 -3.88
N THR A 92 0.12 -1.93 -3.48
CA THR A 92 1.44 -1.51 -3.96
C THR A 92 2.55 -2.44 -3.45
N ALA A 93 2.48 -2.87 -2.18
CA ALA A 93 3.42 -3.84 -1.62
C ALA A 93 3.33 -5.21 -2.32
N MET A 94 2.12 -5.67 -2.62
CA MET A 94 1.91 -6.91 -3.36
C MET A 94 2.44 -6.83 -4.78
N LEU A 95 2.17 -5.74 -5.50
CA LEU A 95 2.69 -5.54 -6.85
C LEU A 95 4.22 -5.53 -6.86
N SER A 96 4.83 -4.82 -5.92
CA SER A 96 6.28 -4.81 -5.73
C SER A 96 6.84 -6.21 -5.51
N ALA A 97 6.21 -7.01 -4.64
CA ALA A 97 6.64 -8.38 -4.36
C ALA A 97 6.55 -9.30 -5.57
N VAL A 98 5.46 -9.19 -6.35
CA VAL A 98 5.20 -10.04 -7.53
C VAL A 98 6.11 -9.67 -8.70
N THR A 99 6.36 -8.38 -8.91
CA THR A 99 7.16 -7.89 -10.04
C THR A 99 8.66 -7.81 -9.73
N GLY A 100 9.03 -7.83 -8.44
CA GLY A 100 10.41 -7.57 -8.01
C GLY A 100 10.82 -6.10 -8.12
N ILE A 101 9.91 -5.19 -8.51
CA ILE A 101 10.18 -3.76 -8.63
C ILE A 101 10.10 -3.13 -7.24
N PRO A 102 11.17 -2.52 -6.72
CA PRO A 102 11.17 -1.95 -5.38
C PRO A 102 10.31 -0.69 -5.31
N VAL A 103 9.76 -0.42 -4.13
CA VAL A 103 9.08 0.82 -3.83
C VAL A 103 10.08 1.86 -3.33
N ARG A 104 9.88 3.11 -3.70
CA ARG A 104 10.65 4.24 -3.20
C ARG A 104 10.58 4.32 -1.67
N ALA A 105 11.69 4.67 -1.04
CA ALA A 105 11.78 4.76 0.43
C ALA A 105 11.20 6.08 1.00
N ASP A 106 11.02 7.07 0.15
CA ASP A 106 10.56 8.43 0.51
C ASP A 106 9.06 8.64 0.31
N VAL A 107 8.28 7.56 0.15
CA VAL A 107 6.84 7.63 -0.08
C VAL A 107 6.04 7.06 1.07
N ALA A 108 4.92 7.70 1.37
CA ALA A 108 3.83 7.15 2.16
C ALA A 108 2.53 7.23 1.36
N MET A 109 1.55 6.43 1.72
CA MET A 109 0.29 6.40 1.01
C MET A 109 -0.86 5.99 1.92
N THR A 110 -2.05 6.46 1.61
CA THR A 110 -3.28 6.05 2.26
C THR A 110 -4.42 6.08 1.26
N GLY A 111 -5.42 5.24 1.47
CA GLY A 111 -6.61 5.19 0.63
C GLY A 111 -7.27 3.83 0.73
N GLU A 112 -8.60 3.84 0.68
CA GLU A 112 -9.37 2.62 0.51
C GLU A 112 -9.35 2.22 -0.98
N LEU A 113 -9.12 0.95 -1.24
CA LEU A 113 -9.01 0.41 -2.59
C LEU A 113 -10.29 -0.34 -2.98
N THR A 114 -10.80 -0.09 -4.20
CA THR A 114 -11.87 -0.88 -4.79
C THR A 114 -11.33 -1.97 -5.72
N LEU A 115 -12.15 -2.96 -6.05
CA LEU A 115 -11.82 -4.02 -7.02
C LEU A 115 -11.50 -3.49 -8.44
N ARG A 116 -11.84 -2.24 -8.73
CA ARG A 116 -11.54 -1.57 -10.01
C ARG A 116 -10.32 -0.66 -9.94
N GLY A 117 -9.65 -0.61 -8.78
CA GLY A 117 -8.46 0.22 -8.57
C GLY A 117 -8.74 1.67 -8.21
N ARG A 118 -10.02 2.04 -7.99
CA ARG A 118 -10.34 3.37 -7.52
C ARG A 118 -9.88 3.55 -6.09
N VAL A 119 -9.40 4.74 -5.77
CA VAL A 119 -8.96 5.14 -4.42
C VAL A 119 -10.05 5.99 -3.80
N LEU A 120 -10.61 5.51 -2.68
CA LEU A 120 -11.68 6.20 -1.96
C LEU A 120 -11.12 7.00 -0.77
N PRO A 121 -11.84 8.05 -0.34
CA PRO A 121 -11.41 8.91 0.76
C PRO A 121 -11.35 8.17 2.10
N ILE A 122 -10.54 8.70 3.00
CA ILE A 122 -10.29 8.10 4.33
C ILE A 122 -10.47 9.16 5.42
N GLY A 123 -10.66 8.68 6.66
CA GLY A 123 -10.61 9.51 7.86
C GLY A 123 -9.24 9.59 8.52
N GLY A 124 -9.09 10.50 9.48
CA GLY A 124 -7.87 10.63 10.28
C GLY A 124 -6.64 11.11 9.49
N LEU A 125 -6.84 11.95 8.49
CA LEU A 125 -5.78 12.40 7.59
C LEU A 125 -4.73 13.25 8.32
N LYS A 126 -5.14 14.09 9.25
CA LYS A 126 -4.22 14.94 10.04
C LYS A 126 -3.17 14.11 10.76
N GLU A 127 -3.58 13.10 11.50
CA GLU A 127 -2.69 12.22 12.26
C GLU A 127 -1.77 11.43 11.34
N LYS A 128 -2.27 11.05 10.17
CA LYS A 128 -1.49 10.32 9.17
C LYS A 128 -0.38 11.20 8.58
N LEU A 129 -0.69 12.44 8.20
CA LEU A 129 0.30 13.38 7.67
C LEU A 129 1.35 13.74 8.72
N LEU A 130 0.95 13.96 9.97
CA LEU A 130 1.89 14.18 11.07
C LEU A 130 2.83 12.99 11.28
N ALA A 131 2.31 11.77 11.20
CA ALA A 131 3.14 10.56 11.30
C ALA A 131 4.14 10.45 10.13
N SER A 132 3.72 10.80 8.90
CA SER A 132 4.63 10.85 7.75
C SER A 132 5.73 11.87 7.93
N LYS A 133 5.37 13.06 8.38
CA LYS A 133 6.34 14.15 8.67
C LYS A 133 7.36 13.73 9.71
N THR A 134 6.91 13.13 10.82
CA THR A 134 7.76 12.61 11.89
C THR A 134 8.70 11.51 11.37
N ALA A 135 8.25 10.71 10.42
CA ALA A 135 9.06 9.66 9.79
C ALA A 135 10.03 10.18 8.71
N GLY A 136 10.04 11.50 8.44
CA GLY A 136 10.87 12.10 7.38
C GLY A 136 10.42 11.76 5.96
N ILE A 137 9.16 11.37 5.78
CA ILE A 137 8.58 11.08 4.47
C ILE A 137 8.16 12.38 3.81
N THR A 138 8.61 12.61 2.59
CA THR A 138 8.36 13.85 1.86
C THR A 138 7.26 13.73 0.80
N ASN A 139 7.03 12.54 0.25
CA ASN A 139 6.01 12.31 -0.77
C ASN A 139 4.87 11.46 -0.21
N VAL A 140 3.65 12.00 -0.21
CA VAL A 140 2.48 11.33 0.37
C VAL A 140 1.35 11.27 -0.64
N PHE A 141 0.93 10.06 -0.98
CA PHE A 141 -0.24 9.82 -1.82
C PHE A 141 -1.50 9.83 -0.97
N VAL A 142 -2.44 10.68 -1.35
CA VAL A 142 -3.71 10.92 -0.66
C VAL A 142 -4.86 10.79 -1.65
N PRO A 143 -6.02 10.25 -1.27
CA PRO A 143 -7.17 10.22 -2.15
C PRO A 143 -7.55 11.63 -2.63
N GLU A 144 -7.88 11.78 -3.90
CA GLU A 144 -8.30 13.07 -4.49
C GLU A 144 -9.50 13.67 -3.74
N ASP A 145 -10.46 12.83 -3.35
CA ASP A 145 -11.64 13.23 -2.60
C ASP A 145 -11.33 13.75 -1.17
N ASN A 146 -10.09 13.59 -0.67
CA ASN A 146 -9.62 14.21 0.58
C ASN A 146 -8.91 15.56 0.38
N GLN A 147 -8.91 16.14 -0.82
CA GLN A 147 -8.22 17.41 -1.06
C GLN A 147 -8.71 18.52 -0.14
N ALA A 148 -10.04 18.65 0.03
CA ALA A 148 -10.63 19.65 0.92
C ALA A 148 -10.16 19.48 2.38
N ASP A 149 -10.06 18.22 2.86
CA ASP A 149 -9.56 17.94 4.21
C ASP A 149 -8.11 18.40 4.40
N VAL A 150 -7.27 18.27 3.36
CA VAL A 150 -5.88 18.74 3.38
C VAL A 150 -5.81 20.27 3.41
N GLU A 151 -6.64 20.93 2.60
CA GLU A 151 -6.70 22.40 2.51
C GLU A 151 -7.15 23.06 3.81
N GLU A 152 -7.92 22.36 4.64
CA GLU A 152 -8.35 22.80 5.98
C GLU A 152 -7.28 22.62 7.07
N LEU A 153 -6.17 21.89 6.78
CA LEU A 153 -5.11 21.68 7.76
C LEU A 153 -4.22 22.91 7.92
N ASP A 154 -3.67 23.06 9.12
CA ASP A 154 -2.63 24.06 9.39
C ASP A 154 -1.44 23.85 8.46
N ALA A 155 -0.93 24.94 7.87
CA ALA A 155 0.19 24.89 6.94
C ALA A 155 1.45 24.20 7.53
N GLU A 156 1.64 24.29 8.83
CA GLU A 156 2.74 23.62 9.53
C GLU A 156 2.72 22.09 9.38
N ILE A 157 1.54 21.49 9.15
CA ILE A 157 1.41 20.04 8.98
C ILE A 157 1.90 19.62 7.60
N THR A 158 1.55 20.39 6.58
CA THR A 158 1.84 20.08 5.18
C THR A 158 3.15 20.67 4.66
N ASP A 159 3.73 21.63 5.40
CA ASP A 159 4.98 22.28 5.02
C ASP A 159 6.13 21.26 4.86
N GLY A 160 6.83 21.36 3.74
CA GLY A 160 7.91 20.44 3.37
C GLY A 160 7.44 19.08 2.84
N MET A 161 6.13 18.88 2.66
CA MET A 161 5.57 17.66 2.09
C MET A 161 5.04 17.90 0.67
N ASN A 162 5.29 16.95 -0.20
CA ASN A 162 4.67 16.88 -1.52
C ASN A 162 3.45 15.95 -1.43
N ILE A 163 2.27 16.53 -1.36
CA ILE A 163 1.00 15.78 -1.30
C ILE A 163 0.53 15.54 -2.73
N ILE A 164 0.38 14.26 -3.08
CA ILE A 164 0.02 13.81 -4.42
C ILE A 164 -1.38 13.23 -4.34
N TYR A 165 -2.34 13.92 -4.93
CA TYR A 165 -3.73 13.47 -5.00
C TYR A 165 -3.91 12.43 -6.08
N VAL A 166 -4.59 11.33 -5.75
CA VAL A 166 -4.82 10.20 -6.66
C VAL A 166 -6.26 9.71 -6.57
N ASN A 167 -6.83 9.35 -7.70
CA ASN A 167 -8.14 8.71 -7.77
C ASN A 167 -8.07 7.23 -8.20
N ASN A 168 -6.92 6.80 -8.70
CA ASN A 168 -6.68 5.42 -9.10
C ASN A 168 -5.30 4.94 -8.62
N VAL A 169 -5.26 3.72 -8.09
CA VAL A 169 -4.02 3.13 -7.58
C VAL A 169 -2.92 2.96 -8.63
N LYS A 170 -3.26 2.95 -9.91
CA LYS A 170 -2.27 2.95 -11.02
C LYS A 170 -1.39 4.18 -11.03
N GLU A 171 -1.92 5.32 -10.59
CA GLU A 171 -1.16 6.56 -10.44
C GLU A 171 -0.11 6.44 -9.33
N VAL A 172 -0.47 5.74 -8.25
CA VAL A 172 0.48 5.39 -7.17
C VAL A 172 1.56 4.46 -7.70
N PHE A 173 1.20 3.39 -8.41
CA PHE A 173 2.17 2.43 -8.97
C PHE A 173 3.18 3.10 -9.90
N ALA A 174 2.71 4.04 -10.74
CA ALA A 174 3.56 4.73 -11.70
C ALA A 174 4.61 5.63 -11.05
N GLN A 175 4.36 6.11 -9.84
CA GLN A 175 5.21 7.09 -9.16
C GLN A 175 5.95 6.50 -7.95
N ALA A 176 5.37 5.49 -7.30
CA ALA A 176 5.94 4.88 -6.10
C ALA A 176 6.88 3.71 -6.41
N LEU A 177 6.72 3.03 -7.55
CA LEU A 177 7.61 1.94 -7.97
C LEU A 177 8.82 2.50 -8.72
N MET A 178 9.98 1.94 -8.45
CA MET A 178 11.26 2.31 -9.09
C MET A 178 11.40 1.53 -10.40
N HIS A 179 11.19 2.20 -11.53
CA HIS A 179 11.36 1.62 -12.87
C HIS A 179 12.81 1.63 -13.33
#